data_cb3b8a571aea6fa7b7971a6c2e7f3b61
#
_entry.id   cb3b8a571aea6fa7b7971a6c2e7f3b61
#
_cell.length_a   1.000
_cell.length_b   1.000
_cell.length_c   1.000
_cell.angle_alpha   90.00
_cell.angle_beta   90.00
_cell.angle_gamma   90.00
#
_symmetry.space_group_name_H-M   'P 1'
#
loop_
_entity.id
_entity.type
_entity.pdbx_description
1 polymer ?
#
loop_
_entity_poly.entity_id
_entity_poly.type
_entity_poly.pdbx_seq_one_letter_code
_entity_poly.pdbx_strand_id
1 'polypeptide(L)'
;MATRTALPINRRFYTWFAVCSFLIIFAGFAHTYYLRLVFETKRLPPLLHLHGFLFSTWFVLFFIQARLVARHRVDLHRKLGVAGAFLAPLCACVAIRVSFNAGRRFVLAHPTSLTNLRARPAAMDFGTSLI
;
A
#
# COMPACT_ATOMS: atom_id res chain seq x y z
N MET A 1 -35.79 -20.19 -21.72
CA MET A 1 -35.03 -20.29 -20.45
C MET A 1 -33.56 -20.44 -20.81
N ALA A 2 -32.80 -19.36 -20.76
CA ALA A 2 -31.38 -19.41 -21.11
C ALA A 2 -30.58 -19.84 -19.86
N THR A 3 -30.06 -21.04 -19.88
CA THR A 3 -29.12 -21.58 -18.89
C THR A 3 -27.83 -20.74 -18.95
N ARG A 4 -27.62 -19.85 -17.99
CA ARG A 4 -26.33 -19.19 -17.80
C ARG A 4 -25.31 -20.27 -17.44
N THR A 5 -24.53 -20.70 -18.40
CA THR A 5 -23.30 -21.46 -18.17
C THR A 5 -22.33 -20.59 -17.41
N ALA A 6 -22.30 -20.75 -16.08
CA ALA A 6 -21.31 -20.13 -15.24
C ALA A 6 -19.93 -20.66 -15.65
N LEU A 7 -19.07 -19.78 -16.17
CA LEU A 7 -17.68 -20.11 -16.50
C LEU A 7 -17.00 -20.73 -15.28
N PRO A 8 -16.25 -21.83 -15.43
CA PRO A 8 -15.56 -22.46 -14.31
C PRO A 8 -14.53 -21.46 -13.74
N ILE A 9 -14.82 -20.96 -12.55
CA ILE A 9 -13.91 -20.09 -11.83
C ILE A 9 -12.63 -20.87 -11.54
N ASN A 10 -11.55 -20.51 -12.21
CA ASN A 10 -10.25 -21.16 -12.03
C ASN A 10 -9.67 -20.77 -10.67
N ARG A 11 -9.98 -21.56 -9.64
CA ARG A 11 -9.57 -21.31 -8.24
C ARG A 11 -8.04 -21.19 -8.09
N ARG A 12 -7.28 -21.91 -8.89
CA ARG A 12 -5.81 -21.86 -8.90
C ARG A 12 -5.33 -20.46 -9.31
N PHE A 13 -5.96 -19.85 -10.30
CA PHE A 13 -5.62 -18.51 -10.76
C PHE A 13 -5.77 -17.47 -9.62
N TYR A 14 -6.91 -17.45 -8.94
CA TYR A 14 -7.14 -16.51 -7.84
C TYR A 14 -6.21 -16.72 -6.66
N THR A 15 -5.87 -17.99 -6.35
CA THR A 15 -4.91 -18.28 -5.28
C THR A 15 -3.51 -17.78 -5.64
N TRP A 16 -3.04 -18.04 -6.87
CA TRP A 16 -1.75 -17.57 -7.34
C TRP A 16 -1.70 -16.04 -7.43
N PHE A 17 -2.77 -15.42 -7.91
CA PHE A 17 -2.88 -13.95 -7.95
C PHE A 17 -2.78 -13.34 -6.55
N ALA A 18 -3.49 -13.89 -5.57
CA ALA A 18 -3.44 -13.44 -4.18
C ALA A 18 -2.05 -13.63 -3.57
N VAL A 19 -1.38 -14.76 -3.84
CA VAL A 19 -0.01 -15.03 -3.36
C VAL A 19 0.99 -14.06 -4.00
N CYS A 20 0.94 -13.87 -5.31
CA CYS A 20 1.83 -12.93 -6.01
C CYS A 20 1.63 -11.49 -5.53
N SER A 21 0.37 -11.05 -5.40
CA SER A 21 0.06 -9.72 -4.85
C SER A 21 0.60 -9.55 -3.45
N PHE A 22 0.42 -10.56 -2.59
CA PHE A 22 0.97 -10.57 -1.24
C PHE A 22 2.49 -10.43 -1.24
N LEU A 23 3.20 -11.22 -2.06
CA LEU A 23 4.65 -11.19 -2.13
C LEU A 23 5.19 -9.84 -2.63
N ILE A 24 4.57 -9.26 -3.66
CA ILE A 24 4.96 -7.94 -4.20
C ILE A 24 4.79 -6.85 -3.13
N ILE A 25 3.64 -6.81 -2.47
CA ILE A 25 3.35 -5.81 -1.45
C ILE A 25 4.25 -6.03 -0.23
N PHE A 26 4.43 -7.28 0.20
CA PHE A 26 5.32 -7.61 1.32
C PHE A 26 6.77 -7.23 1.03
N ALA A 27 7.29 -7.51 -0.17
CA ALA A 27 8.64 -7.12 -0.58
C ALA A 27 8.83 -5.59 -0.58
N GLY A 28 7.87 -4.84 -1.11
CA GLY A 28 7.90 -3.37 -1.07
C GLY A 28 7.84 -2.81 0.35
N PHE A 29 7.03 -3.41 1.21
CA PHE A 29 6.90 -3.00 2.60
C PHE A 29 8.09 -3.46 3.47
N ALA A 30 8.66 -4.63 3.18
CA ALA A 30 9.82 -5.16 3.89
C ALA A 30 11.03 -4.20 3.80
N HIS A 31 11.28 -3.65 2.63
CA HIS A 31 12.37 -2.69 2.44
C HIS A 31 12.17 -1.39 3.24
N THR A 32 10.96 -0.90 3.32
CA THR A 32 10.67 0.39 3.96
C THR A 32 10.48 0.32 5.47
N TYR A 33 10.09 -0.82 6.00
CA TYR A 33 9.81 -0.96 7.43
C TYR A 33 10.68 -2.00 8.12
N TYR A 34 10.63 -3.27 7.69
CA TYR A 34 11.32 -4.34 8.41
C TYR A 34 12.85 -4.25 8.31
N LEU A 35 13.38 -3.95 7.13
CA LEU A 35 14.83 -3.76 6.96
C LEU A 35 15.32 -2.52 7.71
N ARG A 36 14.55 -1.45 7.73
CA ARG A 36 14.87 -0.26 8.53
C ARG A 36 14.87 -0.56 10.02
N LEU A 37 13.94 -1.36 10.49
CA LEU A 37 13.86 -1.73 11.90
C LEU A 37 15.09 -2.53 12.35
N VAL A 38 15.65 -3.37 11.45
CA VAL A 38 16.78 -4.26 11.75
C VAL A 38 18.13 -3.57 11.55
N PHE A 39 18.26 -2.77 10.49
CA PHE A 39 19.57 -2.23 10.06
C PHE A 39 19.80 -0.76 10.40
N GLU A 40 18.76 0.04 10.68
CA GLU A 40 18.92 1.44 11.05
C GLU A 40 19.00 1.63 12.57
N THR A 41 20.09 2.25 13.03
CA THR A 41 20.32 2.60 14.44
C THR A 41 19.44 3.77 14.88
N LYS A 42 18.88 4.53 13.94
CA LYS A 42 18.04 5.69 14.23
C LYS A 42 16.64 5.26 14.60
N ARG A 43 16.17 5.65 15.78
CA ARG A 43 14.82 5.35 16.26
C ARG A 43 13.76 5.86 15.28
N LEU A 44 12.93 4.95 14.78
CA LEU A 44 11.81 5.29 13.93
C LEU A 44 10.72 6.04 14.73
N PRO A 45 10.04 7.01 14.12
CA PRO A 45 8.91 7.68 14.76
C PRO A 45 7.82 6.70 15.18
N PRO A 46 7.16 6.90 16.33
CA PRO A 46 6.12 5.99 16.80
C PRO A 46 4.94 5.84 15.81
N LEU A 47 4.65 6.88 15.05
CA LEU A 47 3.63 6.84 13.99
C LEU A 47 3.99 5.81 12.89
N LEU A 48 5.28 5.63 12.58
CA LEU A 48 5.72 4.65 11.59
C LEU A 48 5.59 3.22 12.11
N HIS A 49 5.83 3.01 13.42
CA HIS A 49 5.56 1.73 14.07
C HIS A 49 4.06 1.38 14.05
N LEU A 50 3.20 2.36 14.36
CA LEU A 50 1.75 2.18 14.28
C LEU A 50 1.31 1.82 12.86
N HIS A 51 1.83 2.54 11.86
CA HIS A 51 1.58 2.26 10.44
C HIS A 51 2.01 0.83 10.08
N GLY A 52 3.23 0.45 10.43
CA GLY A 52 3.76 -0.89 10.18
C GLY A 52 2.93 -1.99 10.82
N PHE A 53 2.52 -1.82 12.07
CA PHE A 53 1.67 -2.77 12.79
C PHE A 53 0.29 -2.92 12.13
N LEU A 54 -0.38 -1.82 11.82
CA LEU A 54 -1.69 -1.84 11.18
C LEU A 54 -1.65 -2.50 9.80
N PHE A 55 -0.64 -2.18 8.98
CA PHE A 55 -0.48 -2.81 7.67
C PHE A 55 -0.16 -4.29 7.78
N SER A 56 0.70 -4.69 8.70
CA SER A 56 0.99 -6.11 8.94
C SER A 56 -0.29 -6.87 9.34
N THR A 57 -1.09 -6.31 10.23
CA THR A 57 -2.39 -6.86 10.64
C THR A 57 -3.35 -6.96 9.45
N TRP A 58 -3.40 -5.93 8.60
CA TRP A 58 -4.20 -5.93 7.38
C TRP A 58 -3.80 -7.07 6.43
N PHE A 59 -2.49 -7.30 6.22
CA PHE A 59 -2.01 -8.39 5.37
C PHE A 59 -2.36 -9.77 5.90
N VAL A 60 -2.20 -9.97 7.21
CA VAL A 60 -2.59 -11.23 7.85
C VAL A 60 -4.10 -11.47 7.67
N LEU A 61 -4.90 -10.43 7.91
CA LEU A 61 -6.35 -10.50 7.73
C LEU A 61 -6.71 -10.82 6.27
N PHE A 62 -6.08 -10.14 5.30
CA PHE A 62 -6.29 -10.39 3.88
C PHE A 62 -5.97 -11.85 3.49
N PHE A 63 -4.85 -12.37 3.98
CA PHE A 63 -4.45 -13.75 3.72
C PHE A 63 -5.45 -14.75 4.31
N ILE A 64 -5.88 -14.53 5.56
CA ILE A 64 -6.91 -15.36 6.20
C ILE A 64 -8.21 -15.32 5.40
N GLN A 65 -8.64 -14.13 4.97
CA GLN A 65 -9.84 -13.93 4.16
C GLN A 65 -9.79 -14.72 2.84
N ALA A 66 -8.66 -14.64 2.13
CA ALA A 66 -8.45 -15.39 0.90
C ALA A 66 -8.51 -16.93 1.13
N ARG A 67 -7.93 -17.40 2.25
CA ARG A 67 -7.97 -18.82 2.63
C ARG A 67 -9.37 -19.28 3.02
N LEU A 68 -10.16 -18.45 3.70
CA LEU A 68 -11.53 -18.76 4.07
C LEU A 68 -12.43 -18.94 2.84
N VAL A 69 -12.30 -18.07 1.85
CA VAL A 69 -13.01 -18.20 0.56
C VAL A 69 -12.61 -19.50 -0.14
N ALA A 70 -11.31 -19.79 -0.21
CA ALA A 70 -10.82 -21.03 -0.84
C ALA A 70 -11.33 -22.31 -0.14
N ARG A 71 -11.60 -22.23 1.17
CA ARG A 71 -12.14 -23.33 1.99
C ARG A 71 -13.67 -23.35 2.13
N HIS A 72 -14.39 -22.50 1.37
CA HIS A 72 -15.85 -22.35 1.46
C HIS A 72 -16.40 -21.98 2.86
N ARG A 73 -15.58 -21.39 3.72
CA ARG A 73 -15.97 -20.92 5.05
C ARG A 73 -16.54 -19.50 4.98
N VAL A 74 -17.66 -19.34 4.28
CA VAL A 74 -18.27 -18.02 3.98
C VAL A 74 -18.71 -17.29 5.27
N ASP A 75 -19.19 -18.03 6.28
CA ASP A 75 -19.63 -17.43 7.55
C ASP A 75 -18.50 -16.73 8.30
N LEU A 76 -17.34 -17.39 8.40
CA LEU A 76 -16.15 -16.81 9.01
C LEU A 76 -15.60 -15.67 8.15
N HIS A 77 -15.62 -15.80 6.81
CA HIS A 77 -15.23 -14.75 5.89
C HIS A 77 -16.05 -13.47 6.12
N ARG A 78 -17.38 -13.61 6.26
CA ARG A 78 -18.26 -12.46 6.52
C ARG A 78 -18.00 -11.80 7.87
N LYS A 79 -17.84 -12.58 8.94
CA LYS A 79 -17.53 -12.06 10.28
C LYS A 79 -16.21 -11.30 10.33
N LEU A 80 -15.15 -11.89 9.77
CA LEU A 80 -13.84 -11.23 9.66
C LEU A 80 -13.85 -10.05 8.66
N GLY A 81 -14.72 -10.09 7.65
CA GLY A 81 -14.90 -8.99 6.70
C GLY A 81 -15.36 -7.70 7.37
N VAL A 82 -16.23 -7.80 8.38
CA VAL A 82 -16.64 -6.64 9.18
C VAL A 82 -15.45 -6.03 9.93
N ALA A 83 -14.59 -6.84 10.54
CA ALA A 83 -13.36 -6.35 11.18
C ALA A 83 -12.44 -5.66 10.17
N GLY A 84 -12.31 -6.23 8.96
CA GLY A 84 -11.57 -5.62 7.84
C GLY A 84 -12.15 -4.28 7.42
N ALA A 85 -13.47 -4.14 7.38
CA ALA A 85 -14.13 -2.90 7.01
C ALA A 85 -13.82 -1.73 7.98
N PHE A 86 -13.58 -2.02 9.25
CA PHE A 86 -13.10 -1.02 10.22
C PHE A 86 -11.59 -0.79 10.12
N LEU A 87 -10.83 -1.84 9.89
CA LEU A 87 -9.37 -1.75 9.81
C LEU A 87 -8.91 -0.97 8.56
N ALA A 88 -9.60 -1.10 7.43
CA ALA A 88 -9.25 -0.43 6.18
C ALA A 88 -9.20 1.11 6.29
N PRO A 89 -10.25 1.80 6.76
CA PRO A 89 -10.20 3.25 6.91
C PRO A 89 -9.17 3.69 7.94
N LEU A 90 -8.96 2.92 9.02
CA LEU A 90 -7.91 3.21 9.99
C LEU A 90 -6.51 3.14 9.35
N CYS A 91 -6.22 2.11 8.57
CA CYS A 91 -4.98 2.00 7.80
C CYS A 91 -4.82 3.18 6.83
N ALA A 92 -5.89 3.56 6.12
CA ALA A 92 -5.86 4.68 5.17
C ALA A 92 -5.56 6.01 5.90
N CYS A 93 -6.21 6.30 7.01
CA CYS A 93 -5.97 7.50 7.80
C CYS A 93 -4.51 7.59 8.29
N VAL A 94 -3.98 6.48 8.81
CA VAL A 94 -2.59 6.45 9.29
C VAL A 94 -1.61 6.57 8.12
N ALA A 95 -1.88 5.92 6.97
CA ALA A 95 -1.06 6.04 5.76
C ALA A 95 -0.99 7.48 5.26
N ILE A 96 -2.13 8.19 5.18
CA ILE A 96 -2.20 9.60 4.80
C ILE A 96 -1.37 10.46 5.76
N ARG A 97 -1.48 10.24 7.07
CA ARG A 97 -0.69 10.99 8.08
C ARG A 97 0.80 10.74 7.94
N VAL A 98 1.21 9.50 7.72
CA VAL A 98 2.63 9.14 7.48
C VAL A 98 3.14 9.81 6.21
N SER A 99 2.39 9.74 5.11
CA SER A 99 2.77 10.35 3.82
C SER A 99 2.88 11.87 3.93
N PHE A 100 1.92 12.52 4.60
CA PHE A 100 1.95 13.97 4.81
C PHE A 100 3.17 14.39 5.65
N ASN A 101 3.47 13.68 6.73
CA ASN A 101 4.64 13.96 7.56
C ASN A 101 5.95 13.71 6.81
N ALA A 102 6.04 12.69 5.97
CA ALA A 102 7.20 12.41 5.13
C ALA A 102 7.40 13.54 4.09
N GLY A 103 6.33 13.93 3.39
CA GLY A 103 6.36 15.02 2.43
C GLY A 103 6.80 16.36 3.07
N ARG A 104 6.22 16.69 4.23
CA ARG A 104 6.61 17.90 4.98
C ARG A 104 8.08 17.89 5.37
N ARG A 105 8.61 16.76 5.85
CA ARG A 105 10.03 16.64 6.20
C ARG A 105 10.93 16.78 4.98
N PHE A 106 10.53 16.21 3.84
CA PHE A 106 11.27 16.34 2.59
C PHE A 106 11.35 17.80 2.14
N VAL A 107 10.23 18.52 2.13
CA VAL A 107 10.16 19.94 1.77
C VAL A 107 11.04 20.79 2.69
N LEU A 108 11.00 20.56 4.00
CA LEU A 108 11.82 21.31 4.97
C LEU A 108 13.32 20.97 4.86
N ALA A 109 13.67 19.77 4.45
CA ALA A 109 15.06 19.36 4.26
C ALA A 109 15.68 19.88 2.95
N HIS A 110 14.82 20.21 1.94
CA HIS A 110 15.27 20.67 0.62
C HIS A 110 14.61 21.99 0.20
N PRO A 111 14.82 23.09 0.93
CA PRO A 111 14.17 24.37 0.63
C PRO A 111 14.58 24.94 -0.73
N THR A 112 15.81 24.69 -1.18
CA THR A 112 16.35 25.14 -2.47
C THR A 112 15.69 24.47 -3.67
N SER A 113 15.19 23.25 -3.55
CA SER A 113 14.51 22.57 -4.66
C SER A 113 13.18 23.22 -5.02
N LEU A 114 12.47 23.76 -4.03
CA LEU A 114 11.20 24.46 -4.26
C LEU A 114 11.41 25.85 -4.84
N THR A 115 12.48 26.56 -4.42
CA THR A 115 12.84 27.85 -5.00
C THR A 115 13.23 27.71 -6.47
N ASN A 116 13.94 26.64 -6.83
CA ASN A 116 14.33 26.36 -8.21
C ASN A 116 13.12 25.95 -9.10
N LEU A 117 12.12 25.25 -8.54
CA LEU A 117 10.89 24.94 -9.24
C LEU A 117 10.01 26.19 -9.44
N ARG A 118 10.02 27.12 -8.49
CA ARG A 118 9.26 28.37 -8.58
C ARG A 118 10.00 29.42 -9.41
N ALA A 119 11.31 29.36 -9.47
CA ALA A 119 12.17 30.25 -10.28
C ALA A 119 12.35 29.74 -11.73
N ARG A 120 11.82 28.58 -12.09
CA ARG A 120 11.71 28.21 -13.51
C ARG A 120 10.59 29.07 -14.12
N PRO A 121 10.96 30.12 -14.90
CA PRO A 121 9.94 30.84 -15.63
C PRO A 121 9.27 29.82 -16.57
N ALA A 122 7.98 30.02 -16.82
CA ALA A 122 7.17 29.24 -17.77
C ALA A 122 7.62 29.39 -19.23
N ALA A 123 8.85 29.84 -19.46
CA ALA A 123 9.56 29.84 -20.73
C ALA A 123 10.23 28.48 -20.92
N MET A 124 9.45 27.41 -21.13
CA MET A 124 9.89 26.37 -22.03
C MET A 124 9.84 27.00 -23.42
N ASP A 125 10.97 27.60 -23.80
CA ASP A 125 11.27 27.97 -25.17
C ASP A 125 11.18 26.71 -26.01
N PHE A 126 10.03 26.51 -26.61
CA PHE A 126 9.83 25.54 -27.71
C PHE A 126 10.46 26.06 -29.02
N GLY A 127 11.37 27.06 -28.96
CA GLY A 127 11.77 27.87 -30.08
C GLY A 127 13.21 27.76 -30.61
N THR A 128 14.12 26.95 -30.04
CA THR A 128 15.49 26.91 -30.52
C THR A 128 16.04 25.51 -30.73
N SER A 129 15.35 24.69 -31.49
CA SER A 129 15.93 23.42 -32.00
C SER A 129 15.62 23.18 -33.48
N LEU A 130 15.68 24.23 -34.26
CA LEU A 130 15.66 24.14 -35.72
C LEU A 130 16.56 25.25 -36.33
N ILE A 131 17.87 25.08 -36.18
CA ILE A 131 18.88 25.52 -37.16
C ILE A 131 20.07 24.59 -36.99
#